data_a3e281339bbb5be069f5f8874dabb489
#
_entry.id   a3e281339bbb5be069f5f8874dabb489
#
_cell.length_a   1.000
_cell.length_b   1.000
_cell.length_c   1.000
_cell.angle_alpha   90.00
_cell.angle_beta   90.00
_cell.angle_gamma   90.00
#
_symmetry.space_group_name_H-M   'P 1'
#
loop_
_entity.id
_entity.type
_entity.pdbx_description
1 polymer ?
#
loop_
_entity_poly.entity_id
_entity_poly.type
_entity_poly.pdbx_seq_one_letter_code
_entity_poly.pdbx_strand_id
1 'polypeptide(L)'
;MIMSKSKNRTVIDKYNFYFGPRPLDYTNEYKYLGIIFDNKGKIRITAENMADKARKAYFALKSKLPYSNFISVEKWMKLYDSLFSPILTYGSEVWISDFKLNFDSIDKLPFEKVQNMIIKRYYGC
;
A
#
# COMPACT_ATOMS: atom_id res chain seq x y z
N MET A 1 -5.52 -20.58 -8.83
CA MET A 1 -4.25 -19.85 -8.71
C MET A 1 -3.48 -20.39 -7.53
N ILE A 2 -2.19 -20.65 -7.70
CA ILE A 2 -1.33 -21.26 -6.69
C ILE A 2 -0.09 -20.38 -6.51
N MET A 3 0.31 -20.14 -5.26
CA MET A 3 1.53 -19.43 -4.91
C MET A 3 2.51 -20.40 -4.25
N SER A 4 3.78 -20.38 -4.66
CA SER A 4 4.83 -21.20 -4.09
C SER A 4 6.03 -20.37 -3.68
N LYS A 5 6.61 -20.67 -2.51
CA LYS A 5 7.88 -20.08 -2.05
C LYS A 5 9.10 -20.58 -2.84
N SER A 6 8.96 -21.72 -3.52
CA SER A 6 10.06 -22.30 -4.29
C SER A 6 10.31 -21.54 -5.58
N LYS A 7 11.57 -21.19 -5.82
CA LYS A 7 12.04 -20.64 -7.10
C LYS A 7 12.39 -21.73 -8.13
N ASN A 8 12.45 -22.99 -7.71
CA ASN A 8 12.80 -24.10 -8.61
C ASN A 8 11.57 -24.53 -9.41
N ARG A 9 11.57 -24.29 -10.71
CA ARG A 9 10.56 -24.74 -11.65
C ARG A 9 10.28 -26.25 -11.52
N THR A 10 11.30 -27.05 -11.31
CA THR A 10 11.18 -28.50 -11.12
C THR A 10 10.31 -28.92 -9.95
N VAL A 11 10.24 -28.12 -8.87
CA VAL A 11 9.35 -28.39 -7.73
C VAL A 11 7.92 -27.94 -8.04
N ILE A 12 7.76 -26.84 -8.80
CA ILE A 12 6.46 -26.32 -9.21
C ILE A 12 5.80 -27.28 -10.21
N ASP A 13 6.56 -27.78 -11.17
CA ASP A 13 6.07 -28.70 -12.22
C ASP A 13 5.71 -30.08 -11.68
N LYS A 14 6.21 -30.44 -10.48
CA LYS A 14 5.91 -31.72 -9.83
C LYS A 14 4.50 -31.81 -9.30
N TYR A 15 3.85 -30.67 -8.98
CA TYR A 15 2.51 -30.61 -8.40
C TYR A 15 1.59 -29.80 -9.31
N ASN A 16 0.87 -30.50 -10.18
CA ASN A 16 -0.19 -29.89 -10.97
C ASN A 16 -1.50 -29.91 -10.17
N PHE A 17 -2.04 -28.73 -9.88
CA PHE A 17 -3.33 -28.59 -9.23
C PHE A 17 -4.39 -28.21 -10.25
N TYR A 18 -5.56 -28.79 -10.12
CA TYR A 18 -6.68 -28.57 -11.01
C TYR A 18 -7.91 -28.05 -10.25
N PHE A 19 -8.64 -27.16 -10.89
CA PHE A 19 -9.99 -26.79 -10.47
C PHE A 19 -10.97 -27.29 -11.54
N GLY A 20 -11.60 -28.42 -11.29
CA GLY A 20 -12.34 -29.15 -12.32
C GLY A 20 -11.41 -29.58 -13.46
N PRO A 21 -11.79 -29.36 -14.72
CA PRO A 21 -10.95 -29.73 -15.87
C PRO A 21 -9.81 -28.73 -16.17
N ARG A 22 -9.71 -27.60 -15.44
CA ARG A 22 -8.74 -26.55 -15.72
C ARG A 22 -7.54 -26.63 -14.78
N PRO A 23 -6.30 -26.65 -15.33
CA PRO A 23 -5.11 -26.51 -14.49
C PRO A 23 -5.06 -25.12 -13.86
N LEU A 24 -4.54 -25.05 -12.63
CA LEU A 24 -4.33 -23.79 -11.93
C LEU A 24 -2.94 -23.23 -12.25
N ASP A 25 -2.91 -21.96 -12.66
CA ASP A 25 -1.66 -21.26 -12.95
C ASP A 25 -0.94 -20.84 -11.66
N TYR A 26 0.39 -20.90 -11.69
CA TYR A 26 1.25 -20.38 -10.64
C TYR A 26 1.47 -18.88 -10.83
N THR A 27 1.41 -18.13 -9.74
CA THR A 27 1.73 -16.70 -9.73
C THR A 27 2.66 -16.36 -8.57
N ASN A 28 3.49 -15.36 -8.77
CA ASN A 28 4.38 -14.83 -7.73
C ASN A 28 3.68 -13.82 -6.83
N GLU A 29 2.67 -13.14 -7.35
CA GLU A 29 1.90 -12.13 -6.64
C GLU A 29 0.41 -12.33 -6.90
N TYR A 30 -0.39 -12.14 -5.89
CA TYR A 30 -1.85 -12.21 -5.98
C TYR A 30 -2.49 -11.06 -5.22
N LYS A 31 -3.35 -10.34 -5.90
CA LYS A 31 -4.12 -9.25 -5.28
C LYS A 31 -5.49 -9.73 -4.88
N TYR A 32 -5.79 -9.65 -3.58
CA TYR A 32 -7.09 -9.98 -3.02
C TYR A 32 -7.61 -8.85 -2.14
N LEU A 33 -8.81 -8.34 -2.45
CA LEU A 33 -9.43 -7.21 -1.75
C LEU A 33 -8.49 -6.00 -1.58
N GLY A 34 -7.65 -5.73 -2.58
CA GLY A 34 -6.71 -4.61 -2.55
C GLY A 34 -5.38 -4.89 -1.85
N ILE A 35 -5.25 -6.01 -1.15
CA ILE A 35 -4.00 -6.45 -0.52
C ILE A 35 -3.23 -7.33 -1.51
N ILE A 36 -1.92 -7.10 -1.61
CA ILE A 36 -1.03 -7.85 -2.48
C ILE A 36 -0.28 -8.87 -1.64
N PHE A 37 -0.47 -10.14 -1.97
CA PHE A 37 0.25 -11.25 -1.39
C PHE A 37 1.39 -11.66 -2.32
N ASP A 38 2.61 -11.70 -1.78
CA ASP A 38 3.80 -12.21 -2.47
C ASP A 38 4.02 -13.69 -2.10
N ASN A 39 4.58 -14.47 -3.03
CA ASN A 39 4.95 -15.87 -2.81
C ASN A 39 5.95 -16.08 -1.67
N LYS A 40 6.69 -15.04 -1.28
CA LYS A 40 7.62 -15.04 -0.13
C LYS A 40 6.93 -14.78 1.21
N GLY A 41 5.62 -14.52 1.19
CA GLY A 41 4.82 -14.16 2.37
C GLY A 41 5.09 -12.76 2.90
N LYS A 42 5.64 -11.87 2.08
CA LYS A 42 5.86 -10.45 2.42
C LYS A 42 4.69 -9.62 1.93
N ILE A 43 4.04 -8.89 2.82
CA ILE A 43 2.89 -8.03 2.52
C ILE A 43 3.30 -6.55 2.45
N ARG A 44 4.58 -6.26 2.63
CA ARG A 44 5.16 -4.91 2.59
C ARG A 44 4.80 -4.15 1.30
N ILE A 45 4.71 -4.84 0.18
CA ILE A 45 4.30 -4.29 -1.11
C ILE A 45 2.92 -3.62 -1.03
N THR A 46 2.02 -4.12 -0.18
CA THR A 46 0.71 -3.50 0.03
C THR A 46 0.84 -2.11 0.64
N ALA A 47 1.68 -1.93 1.66
CA ALA A 47 1.91 -0.63 2.29
C ALA A 47 2.48 0.40 1.30
N GLU A 48 3.44 -0.02 0.47
CA GLU A 48 4.02 0.81 -0.60
C GLU A 48 2.96 1.23 -1.63
N ASN A 49 2.10 0.29 -2.02
CA ASN A 49 0.99 0.56 -2.96
C ASN A 49 -0.05 1.53 -2.36
N MET A 50 -0.39 1.39 -1.07
CA MET A 50 -1.30 2.32 -0.39
C MET A 50 -0.68 3.72 -0.28
N ALA A 51 0.61 3.82 0.03
CA ALA A 51 1.34 5.07 0.05
C ALA A 51 1.32 5.76 -1.33
N ASP A 52 1.52 5.03 -2.41
CA ASP A 52 1.46 5.56 -3.77
C ASP A 52 0.05 6.01 -4.17
N LYS A 53 -0.99 5.28 -3.75
CA LYS A 53 -2.38 5.69 -3.96
C LYS A 53 -2.70 6.99 -3.22
N ALA A 54 -2.28 7.12 -1.97
CA ALA A 54 -2.46 8.35 -1.21
C ALA A 54 -1.72 9.53 -1.83
N ARG A 55 -0.50 9.31 -2.33
CA ARG A 55 0.27 10.32 -3.07
C ARG A 55 -0.46 10.79 -4.34
N LYS A 56 -0.97 9.86 -5.14
CA LYS A 56 -1.76 10.17 -6.35
C LYS A 56 -3.04 10.93 -6.00
N ALA A 57 -3.74 10.53 -4.94
CA ALA A 57 -4.94 11.22 -4.47
C ALA A 57 -4.62 12.67 -4.04
N TYR A 58 -3.48 12.87 -3.35
CA TYR A 58 -3.03 14.22 -2.99
C TYR A 58 -2.80 15.11 -4.21
N PHE A 59 -2.08 14.64 -5.22
CA PHE A 59 -1.83 15.42 -6.43
C PHE A 59 -3.10 15.67 -7.24
N ALA A 60 -4.01 14.71 -7.30
CA ALA A 60 -5.32 14.88 -7.94
C ALA A 60 -6.16 15.94 -7.22
N LEU A 61 -6.16 15.94 -5.89
CA LEU A 61 -6.84 16.98 -5.12
C LEU A 61 -6.20 18.35 -5.33
N LYS A 62 -4.87 18.42 -5.28
CA LYS A 62 -4.12 19.67 -5.47
C LYS A 62 -4.37 20.30 -6.84
N SER A 63 -4.51 19.49 -7.90
CA SER A 63 -4.81 20.00 -9.24
C SER A 63 -6.20 20.63 -9.36
N LYS A 64 -7.15 20.18 -8.52
CA LYS A 64 -8.52 20.70 -8.47
C LYS A 64 -8.68 21.87 -7.50
N LEU A 65 -7.80 21.99 -6.52
CA LEU A 65 -7.80 23.05 -5.51
C LEU A 65 -6.49 23.87 -5.60
N PRO A 66 -6.32 24.69 -6.64
CA PRO A 66 -5.06 25.45 -6.87
C PRO A 66 -4.75 26.43 -5.73
N TYR A 67 -5.78 26.88 -4.99
CA TYR A 67 -5.65 27.83 -3.88
C TYR A 67 -5.73 27.13 -2.51
N SER A 68 -5.21 25.92 -2.40
CA SER A 68 -5.22 25.14 -1.13
C SER A 68 -4.57 25.87 0.06
N ASN A 69 -3.68 26.85 -0.20
CA ASN A 69 -3.03 27.65 0.85
C ASN A 69 -4.00 28.54 1.66
N PHE A 70 -5.23 28.73 1.18
CA PHE A 70 -6.29 29.49 1.87
C PHE A 70 -7.27 28.61 2.65
N ILE A 71 -7.08 27.30 2.63
CA ILE A 71 -7.92 26.38 3.41
C ILE A 71 -7.46 26.45 4.87
N SER A 72 -8.38 26.69 5.81
CA SER A 72 -8.04 26.68 7.23
C SER A 72 -7.51 25.31 7.68
N VAL A 73 -6.64 25.30 8.69
CA VAL A 73 -6.05 24.06 9.24
C VAL A 73 -7.12 23.04 9.61
N GLU A 74 -8.22 23.50 10.22
CA GLU A 74 -9.32 22.62 10.62
C GLU A 74 -9.96 21.91 9.43
N LYS A 75 -10.25 22.64 8.34
CA LYS A 75 -10.80 22.06 7.11
C LYS A 75 -9.81 21.13 6.44
N TRP A 76 -8.53 21.48 6.48
CA TRP A 76 -7.47 20.63 5.94
C TRP A 76 -7.34 19.31 6.70
N MET A 77 -7.40 19.35 8.04
CA MET A 77 -7.38 18.12 8.86
C MET A 77 -8.58 17.22 8.55
N LYS A 78 -9.77 17.78 8.41
CA LYS A 78 -10.96 17.01 7.99
C LYS A 78 -10.79 16.37 6.61
N LEU A 79 -10.19 17.10 5.67
CA LEU A 79 -9.84 16.56 4.35
C LEU A 79 -8.82 15.41 4.45
N TYR A 80 -7.79 15.60 5.27
CA TYR A 80 -6.78 14.57 5.50
C TYR A 80 -7.40 13.30 6.06
N ASP A 81 -8.19 13.42 7.13
CA ASP A 81 -8.82 12.28 7.80
C ASP A 81 -9.84 11.56 6.91
N SER A 82 -10.53 12.27 6.04
CA SER A 82 -11.55 11.68 5.17
C SER A 82 -11.00 11.06 3.88
N LEU A 83 -9.90 11.58 3.33
CA LEU A 83 -9.39 11.15 2.03
C LEU A 83 -8.09 10.35 2.12
N PHE A 84 -7.12 10.82 2.91
CA PHE A 84 -5.77 10.23 2.90
C PHE A 84 -5.60 9.16 3.97
N SER A 85 -6.07 9.42 5.18
CA SER A 85 -5.95 8.49 6.30
C SER A 85 -6.56 7.11 5.98
N PRO A 86 -7.78 7.00 5.42
CA PRO A 86 -8.35 5.70 5.07
C PRO A 86 -7.55 4.94 4.00
N ILE A 87 -6.94 5.66 3.05
CA ILE A 87 -6.09 5.02 2.03
C ILE A 87 -4.81 4.48 2.66
N LEU A 88 -4.16 5.27 3.53
CA LEU A 88 -2.90 4.90 4.17
C LEU A 88 -3.05 3.75 5.16
N THR A 89 -4.19 3.70 5.86
CA THR A 89 -4.44 2.68 6.89
C THR A 89 -5.19 1.44 6.37
N TYR A 90 -5.57 1.42 5.10
CA TYR A 90 -6.32 0.30 4.54
C TYR A 90 -5.57 -1.03 4.68
N GLY A 91 -6.18 -1.97 5.39
CA GLY A 91 -5.60 -3.29 5.66
C GLY A 91 -4.35 -3.27 6.53
N SER A 92 -4.11 -2.18 7.30
CA SER A 92 -2.90 -2.03 8.12
C SER A 92 -2.73 -3.14 9.14
N GLU A 93 -3.81 -3.69 9.68
CA GLU A 93 -3.79 -4.85 10.58
C GLU A 93 -3.13 -6.10 9.95
N VAL A 94 -3.13 -6.18 8.62
CA VAL A 94 -2.52 -7.30 7.88
C VAL A 94 -1.05 -7.05 7.58
N TRP A 95 -0.71 -5.86 7.04
CA TRP A 95 0.64 -5.60 6.53
C TRP A 95 1.59 -4.93 7.52
N ILE A 96 1.09 -4.37 8.62
CA ILE A 96 1.94 -3.66 9.58
C ILE A 96 2.93 -4.59 10.31
N SER A 97 2.57 -5.86 10.45
CA SER A 97 3.42 -6.87 11.10
C SER A 97 4.73 -7.13 10.35
N ASP A 98 4.77 -6.86 9.04
CA ASP A 98 6.00 -7.00 8.24
C ASP A 98 7.03 -5.90 8.50
N PHE A 99 6.64 -4.84 9.20
CA PHE A 99 7.53 -3.76 9.56
C PHE A 99 8.03 -3.91 11.00
N LYS A 100 9.34 -3.87 11.16
CA LYS A 100 9.95 -3.72 12.49
C LYS A 100 9.76 -2.27 12.91
N LEU A 101 8.80 -2.02 13.79
CA LEU A 101 8.49 -0.68 14.30
C LEU A 101 9.52 -0.30 15.37
N ASN A 102 10.62 0.30 14.94
CA ASN A 102 11.58 0.95 15.83
C ASN A 102 11.41 2.45 15.71
N PHE A 103 11.43 3.18 16.82
CA PHE A 103 11.29 4.64 16.86
C PHE A 103 12.24 5.36 15.90
N ASP A 104 13.49 4.87 15.78
CA ASP A 104 14.53 5.46 14.91
C ASP A 104 14.29 5.26 13.40
N SER A 105 13.30 4.44 13.03
CA SER A 105 13.03 4.10 11.63
C SER A 105 11.61 4.41 11.16
N ILE A 106 10.78 5.00 12.02
CA ILE A 106 9.38 5.34 11.70
C ILE A 106 9.31 6.25 10.47
N ASP A 107 10.15 7.29 10.40
CA ASP A 107 10.19 8.23 9.27
C ASP A 107 10.52 7.58 7.92
N LYS A 108 11.06 6.37 7.93
CA LYS A 108 11.41 5.62 6.71
C LYS A 108 10.25 4.79 6.17
N LEU A 109 9.18 4.65 6.95
CA LEU A 109 8.01 3.87 6.54
C LEU A 109 7.29 4.54 5.36
N PRO A 110 6.77 3.77 4.39
CA PRO A 110 6.13 4.34 3.20
C PRO A 110 4.97 5.29 3.51
N PHE A 111 4.12 4.93 4.47
CA PHE A 111 2.97 5.74 4.87
C PHE A 111 3.39 7.01 5.61
N GLU A 112 4.41 6.97 6.48
CA GLU A 112 4.95 8.15 7.17
C GLU A 112 5.59 9.14 6.18
N LYS A 113 6.32 8.65 5.20
CA LYS A 113 6.90 9.51 4.15
C LYS A 113 5.83 10.30 3.39
N VAL A 114 4.71 9.65 3.07
CA VAL A 114 3.60 10.32 2.35
C VAL A 114 2.87 11.28 3.28
N GLN A 115 2.62 10.90 4.52
CA GLN A 115 2.02 11.78 5.53
C GLN A 115 2.86 13.04 5.73
N ASN A 116 4.15 12.90 5.97
CA ASN A 116 5.08 14.01 6.14
C ASN A 116 5.16 14.89 4.88
N MET A 117 5.13 14.30 3.69
CA MET A 117 5.07 15.05 2.43
C MET A 117 3.81 15.91 2.34
N ILE A 118 2.64 15.36 2.68
CA ILE A 118 1.36 16.07 2.62
C ILE A 118 1.35 17.23 3.61
N ILE A 119 1.79 16.99 4.85
CA ILE A 119 1.84 17.99 5.92
C ILE A 119 2.82 19.12 5.55
N LYS A 120 4.05 18.79 5.16
CA LYS A 120 5.06 19.79 4.77
C LYS A 120 4.57 20.68 3.64
N ARG A 121 3.93 20.10 2.63
CA ARG A 121 3.43 20.88 1.49
C ARG A 121 2.24 21.76 1.83
N TYR A 122 1.45 21.40 2.84
CA TYR A 122 0.39 22.26 3.35
C TYR A 122 0.97 23.50 4.04
N TYR A 123 1.99 23.32 4.86
CA TYR A 123 2.66 24.43 5.58
C TYR A 123 3.68 25.19 4.73
N GLY A 124 3.89 24.81 3.47
CA GLY A 124 4.84 25.50 2.57
C GLY A 124 6.30 25.20 2.85
N CYS A 125 6.56 24.10 3.54
CA CYS A 125 7.94 23.68 3.86
C CYS A 125 8.53 22.79 2.76
#